data_458707c4e053cdfd19f1095205ddcde9
#
_entry.id   458707c4e053cdfd19f1095205ddcde9
#
_cell.length_a   1.000
_cell.length_b   1.000
_cell.length_c   1.000
_cell.angle_alpha   90.00
_cell.angle_beta   90.00
_cell.angle_gamma   90.00
#
_symmetry.space_group_name_H-M   'P 1'
#
loop_
_entity.id
_entity.type
_entity.pdbx_description
1 polymer ?
#
loop_
_entity_poly.entity_id
_entity_poly.type
_entity_poly.pdbx_seq_one_letter_code
_entity_poly.pdbx_strand_id
1 'polypeptide(L)'
;MSIRIFFLAALTAITCNLFSQTSPKREFRGVWIATVKNIDWPSKAGLSSDLQKEELVRILDEHQRNKMNAIIFQVRPSADAFYANSEELWSYFIAGRQGQGPEPFYDPLEFAIQEAHKRGMELHAWFNPYRATNDSNESLVSPNHITHQKPEWFFSYTKKKFFDPGLPEVRDYINKIILNVVRNYDIDGVHFDDYFYPYPGKELMPDTITFAQYPNGFTDIHDWRRN
;
A
#
# COMPACT_ATOMS: atom_id res chain seq x y z
N MET A 1 58.62 -15.98 -31.04
CA MET A 1 58.17 -15.27 -29.80
C MET A 1 57.00 -14.29 -30.02
N SER A 2 56.55 -14.05 -31.25
CA SER A 2 55.55 -13.00 -31.57
C SER A 2 54.06 -13.45 -31.54
N ILE A 3 53.73 -14.73 -31.76
CA ILE A 3 52.35 -15.20 -31.83
C ILE A 3 51.66 -15.33 -30.45
N ARG A 4 52.39 -15.65 -29.41
CA ARG A 4 51.82 -15.80 -28.05
C ARG A 4 51.41 -14.47 -27.43
N ILE A 5 52.11 -13.38 -27.78
CA ILE A 5 51.75 -12.03 -27.28
C ILE A 5 50.48 -11.48 -27.92
N PHE A 6 50.22 -11.80 -29.19
CA PHE A 6 49.01 -11.41 -29.86
C PHE A 6 47.72 -12.11 -29.32
N PHE A 7 47.85 -13.37 -28.92
CA PHE A 7 46.75 -14.11 -28.31
C PHE A 7 46.38 -13.59 -26.91
N LEU A 8 47.39 -13.18 -26.12
CA LEU A 8 47.13 -12.63 -24.80
C LEU A 8 46.49 -11.23 -24.87
N ALA A 9 46.89 -10.40 -25.80
CA ALA A 9 46.29 -9.07 -26.03
C ALA A 9 44.86 -9.15 -26.58
N ALA A 10 44.55 -10.13 -27.40
CA ALA A 10 43.19 -10.38 -27.92
C ALA A 10 42.25 -10.91 -26.83
N LEU A 11 42.76 -11.74 -25.92
CA LEU A 11 41.95 -12.27 -24.80
C LEU A 11 41.61 -11.20 -23.75
N THR A 12 42.53 -10.26 -23.46
CA THR A 12 42.29 -9.12 -22.57
C THR A 12 41.31 -8.11 -23.15
N ALA A 13 41.33 -7.89 -24.47
CA ALA A 13 40.39 -7.00 -25.14
C ALA A 13 38.95 -7.53 -25.14
N ILE A 14 38.75 -8.85 -25.15
CA ILE A 14 37.43 -9.49 -25.09
C ILE A 14 36.85 -9.44 -23.69
N THR A 15 37.66 -9.53 -22.65
CA THR A 15 37.19 -9.49 -21.27
C THR A 15 36.78 -8.09 -20.78
N CYS A 16 37.33 -7.02 -21.37
CA CYS A 16 36.96 -5.65 -21.02
C CYS A 16 35.59 -5.20 -21.56
N ASN A 17 35.03 -5.90 -22.57
CA ASN A 17 33.73 -5.54 -23.11
C ASN A 17 32.53 -6.21 -22.44
N LEU A 18 32.75 -7.11 -21.45
CA LEU A 18 31.67 -7.84 -20.81
C LEU A 18 31.08 -7.15 -19.56
N PHE A 19 31.59 -5.98 -19.14
CA PHE A 19 31.13 -5.27 -17.96
C PHE A 19 30.64 -3.84 -18.18
N SER A 20 30.44 -3.42 -19.42
CA SER A 20 29.78 -2.14 -19.67
C SER A 20 28.26 -2.33 -19.68
N GLN A 21 27.68 -2.67 -18.54
CA GLN A 21 26.28 -2.34 -18.33
C GLN A 21 26.19 -0.83 -18.25
N THR A 22 25.65 -0.21 -19.30
CA THR A 22 25.27 1.19 -19.21
C THR A 22 24.26 1.32 -18.09
N SER A 23 24.58 2.11 -17.06
CA SER A 23 23.62 2.43 -16.01
C SER A 23 22.30 2.87 -16.66
N PRO A 24 21.15 2.38 -16.18
CA PRO A 24 19.86 2.78 -16.73
C PRO A 24 19.77 4.31 -16.68
N LYS A 25 19.36 4.93 -17.79
CA LYS A 25 19.21 6.40 -17.88
C LYS A 25 18.21 6.94 -16.88
N ARG A 26 17.27 6.09 -16.45
CA ARG A 26 16.28 6.37 -15.41
C ARG A 26 16.16 5.14 -14.51
N GLU A 27 16.17 5.38 -13.21
CA GLU A 27 16.05 4.35 -12.19
C GLU A 27 14.92 4.77 -11.23
N PHE A 28 13.99 3.87 -10.97
CA PHE A 28 12.98 4.06 -9.93
C PHE A 28 13.60 3.72 -8.58
N ARG A 29 13.70 4.72 -7.71
CA ARG A 29 14.19 4.59 -6.32
C ARG A 29 13.07 5.00 -5.38
N GLY A 30 12.15 4.05 -5.16
CA GLY A 30 10.99 4.24 -4.28
C GLY A 30 11.31 3.84 -2.85
N VAL A 31 10.62 4.47 -1.90
CA VAL A 31 10.62 4.11 -0.48
C VAL A 31 9.20 4.06 0.05
N TRP A 32 8.92 3.07 0.89
CA TRP A 32 7.63 2.95 1.54
C TRP A 32 7.55 3.80 2.81
N ILE A 33 6.37 4.42 3.02
CA ILE A 33 5.97 5.06 4.27
C ILE A 33 4.68 4.37 4.72
N ALA A 34 4.79 3.49 5.71
CA ALA A 34 3.67 2.72 6.25
C ALA A 34 2.98 3.49 7.37
N THR A 35 1.66 3.64 7.24
CA THR A 35 0.83 4.32 8.25
C THR A 35 0.17 3.35 9.22
N VAL A 36 0.04 2.08 8.83
CA VAL A 36 -0.53 1.03 9.69
C VAL A 36 0.22 0.94 11.00
N LYS A 37 -0.52 0.96 12.12
CA LYS A 37 0.06 0.90 13.47
C LYS A 37 1.14 1.94 13.74
N ASN A 38 1.12 3.05 13.03
CA ASN A 38 2.11 4.14 13.15
C ASN A 38 3.57 3.62 13.00
N ILE A 39 3.80 2.71 12.04
CA ILE A 39 5.14 2.14 11.81
C ILE A 39 6.12 3.23 11.42
N ASP A 40 5.80 4.00 10.39
CA ASP A 40 6.69 5.05 9.89
C ASP A 40 6.11 6.45 10.12
N TRP A 41 4.78 6.61 9.90
CA TRP A 41 4.11 7.90 10.03
C TRP A 41 2.60 7.75 10.26
N PRO A 42 1.98 8.68 11.06
CA PRO A 42 2.64 9.54 12.06
C PRO A 42 3.27 8.70 13.17
N SER A 43 4.23 9.22 13.91
CA SER A 43 4.98 8.45 14.92
C SER A 43 4.11 7.87 16.04
N LYS A 44 2.93 8.45 16.25
CA LYS A 44 1.86 7.93 17.11
C LYS A 44 0.50 8.53 16.73
N ALA A 45 -0.56 7.81 17.04
CA ALA A 45 -1.91 8.33 16.90
C ALA A 45 -2.18 9.54 17.80
N GLY A 46 -2.99 10.49 17.32
CA GLY A 46 -3.40 11.66 18.11
C GLY A 46 -2.36 12.78 18.21
N LEU A 47 -1.34 12.80 17.35
CA LEU A 47 -0.50 13.99 17.20
C LEU A 47 -1.30 15.14 16.60
N SER A 48 -0.95 16.37 16.97
CA SER A 48 -1.48 17.57 16.31
C SER A 48 -1.09 17.59 14.82
N SER A 49 -1.90 18.23 14.00
CA SER A 49 -1.66 18.36 12.56
C SER A 49 -0.30 18.99 12.25
N ASP A 50 0.15 19.95 13.05
CA ASP A 50 1.45 20.58 12.85
C ASP A 50 2.60 19.59 13.05
N LEU A 51 2.54 18.78 14.11
CA LEU A 51 3.55 17.73 14.35
C LEU A 51 3.51 16.65 13.28
N GLN A 52 2.32 16.22 12.84
CA GLN A 52 2.18 15.26 11.74
C GLN A 52 2.85 15.78 10.46
N LYS A 53 2.60 17.04 10.10
CA LYS A 53 3.20 17.69 8.92
C LYS A 53 4.72 17.82 9.06
N GLU A 54 5.21 18.26 10.23
CA GLU A 54 6.64 18.38 10.50
C GLU A 54 7.37 17.03 10.38
N GLU A 55 6.79 15.98 10.94
CA GLU A 55 7.36 14.62 10.82
C GLU A 55 7.43 14.17 9.36
N LEU A 56 6.35 14.36 8.58
CA LEU A 56 6.32 13.96 7.18
C LEU A 56 7.33 14.74 6.35
N VAL A 57 7.42 16.04 6.54
CA VAL A 57 8.42 16.90 5.87
C VAL A 57 9.84 16.40 6.16
N ARG A 58 10.15 16.08 7.41
CA ARG A 58 11.46 15.55 7.81
C ARG A 58 11.78 14.22 7.13
N ILE A 59 10.80 13.31 7.05
CA ILE A 59 10.94 12.01 6.35
C ILE A 59 11.23 12.25 4.87
N LEU A 60 10.46 13.13 4.22
CA LEU A 60 10.64 13.43 2.80
C LEU A 60 11.99 14.11 2.50
N ASP A 61 12.44 15.03 3.36
CA ASP A 61 13.75 15.68 3.26
C ASP A 61 14.89 14.67 3.36
N GLU A 62 14.77 13.68 4.24
CA GLU A 62 15.77 12.61 4.38
C GLU A 62 15.83 11.74 3.12
N HIS A 63 14.68 11.35 2.59
CA HIS A 63 14.63 10.55 1.36
C HIS A 63 15.13 11.33 0.15
N GLN A 64 14.84 12.63 0.04
CA GLN A 64 15.41 13.47 -1.00
C GLN A 64 16.95 13.54 -0.91
N ARG A 65 17.51 13.69 0.29
CA ARG A 65 18.98 13.67 0.50
C ARG A 65 19.59 12.33 0.08
N ASN A 66 18.87 11.22 0.28
CA ASN A 66 19.28 9.88 -0.13
C ASN A 66 18.99 9.59 -1.62
N LYS A 67 18.57 10.63 -2.40
CA LYS A 67 18.30 10.52 -3.85
C LYS A 67 17.15 9.58 -4.19
N MET A 68 16.21 9.35 -3.29
CA MET A 68 14.94 8.72 -3.64
C MET A 68 14.15 9.64 -4.57
N ASN A 69 13.41 9.04 -5.50
CA ASN A 69 12.63 9.78 -6.49
C ASN A 69 11.15 9.37 -6.52
N ALA A 70 10.74 8.49 -5.62
CA ALA A 70 9.35 8.11 -5.45
C ALA A 70 9.06 7.76 -3.98
N ILE A 71 7.87 8.12 -3.52
CA ILE A 71 7.31 7.79 -2.21
C ILE A 71 6.11 6.88 -2.41
N ILE A 72 6.11 5.73 -1.77
CA ILE A 72 4.98 4.81 -1.73
C ILE A 72 4.30 5.01 -0.38
N PHE A 73 3.26 5.84 -0.37
CA PHE A 73 2.59 6.32 0.84
C PHE A 73 1.32 5.53 1.13
N GLN A 74 1.24 4.89 2.29
CA GLN A 74 0.09 4.06 2.66
C GLN A 74 -1.11 4.93 3.03
N VAL A 75 -2.09 5.00 2.13
CA VAL A 75 -3.29 5.85 2.27
C VAL A 75 -4.50 5.08 2.81
N ARG A 76 -4.50 3.75 2.67
CA ARG A 76 -5.58 2.85 3.10
C ARG A 76 -5.00 1.57 3.71
N PRO A 77 -4.68 1.56 5.01
CA PRO A 77 -4.08 0.39 5.66
C PRO A 77 -5.08 -0.74 5.96
N SER A 78 -6.35 -0.43 6.29
CA SER A 78 -7.34 -1.45 6.68
C SER A 78 -8.77 -0.89 6.72
N ALA A 79 -9.42 -0.81 5.57
CA ALA A 79 -10.78 -0.28 5.42
C ALA A 79 -11.00 1.05 6.17
N ASP A 80 -9.98 1.87 6.19
CA ASP A 80 -9.94 3.21 6.77
C ASP A 80 -8.97 4.10 5.98
N ALA A 81 -9.10 5.42 6.10
CA ALA A 81 -8.46 6.36 5.22
C ALA A 81 -7.53 7.34 5.94
N PHE A 82 -6.44 7.72 5.24
CA PHE A 82 -5.55 8.83 5.57
C PHE A 82 -5.72 10.03 4.61
N TYR A 83 -6.94 10.21 4.08
CA TYR A 83 -7.27 11.30 3.16
C TYR A 83 -8.71 11.75 3.35
N ALA A 84 -8.98 12.99 2.97
CA ALA A 84 -10.33 13.56 3.01
C ALA A 84 -11.23 12.98 1.91
N ASN A 85 -12.52 13.23 2.03
CA ASN A 85 -13.53 12.80 1.04
C ASN A 85 -13.58 11.29 0.77
N SER A 86 -13.08 10.48 1.70
CA SER A 86 -13.22 9.04 1.67
C SER A 86 -14.63 8.60 2.05
N GLU A 87 -15.12 7.53 1.43
CA GLU A 87 -16.33 6.83 1.90
C GLU A 87 -16.05 5.98 3.15
N GLU A 88 -14.78 5.69 3.42
CA GLU A 88 -14.33 4.99 4.61
C GLU A 88 -13.99 6.00 5.72
N LEU A 89 -14.05 5.55 6.95
CA LEU A 89 -13.76 6.38 8.11
C LEU A 89 -12.29 6.78 8.14
N TRP A 90 -11.98 7.92 8.76
CA TRP A 90 -10.62 8.27 9.12
C TRP A 90 -9.98 7.16 9.96
N SER A 91 -8.73 6.86 9.67
CA SER A 91 -7.99 5.83 10.41
C SER A 91 -7.78 6.22 11.87
N TYR A 92 -7.89 5.22 12.75
CA TYR A 92 -7.51 5.35 14.16
C TYR A 92 -6.12 5.93 14.33
N PHE A 93 -5.20 5.54 13.45
CA PHE A 93 -3.78 5.88 13.55
C PHE A 93 -3.47 7.35 13.30
N ILE A 94 -4.41 8.15 12.78
CA ILE A 94 -4.22 9.58 12.59
C ILE A 94 -4.57 10.39 13.83
N ALA A 95 -5.73 10.14 14.43
CA ALA A 95 -6.26 10.96 15.52
C ALA A 95 -6.47 10.21 16.85
N GLY A 96 -6.16 8.90 16.91
CA GLY A 96 -6.38 8.07 18.10
C GLY A 96 -7.82 7.61 18.30
N ARG A 97 -8.70 7.94 17.34
CA ARG A 97 -10.09 7.49 17.29
C ARG A 97 -10.52 7.33 15.84
N GLN A 98 -11.01 6.13 15.48
CA GLN A 98 -11.49 5.89 14.12
C GLN A 98 -12.71 6.76 13.78
N GLY A 99 -12.69 7.37 12.62
CA GLY A 99 -13.72 8.33 12.18
C GLY A 99 -13.43 9.78 12.54
N GLN A 100 -12.40 10.05 13.34
CA GLN A 100 -11.95 11.40 13.64
C GLN A 100 -10.76 11.78 12.75
N GLY A 101 -10.91 12.89 12.01
CA GLY A 101 -9.84 13.46 11.20
C GLY A 101 -8.78 14.19 12.05
N PRO A 102 -7.71 14.65 11.40
CA PRO A 102 -6.66 15.42 12.06
C PRO A 102 -7.18 16.79 12.53
N GLU A 103 -6.60 17.29 13.64
CA GLU A 103 -6.98 18.57 14.24
C GLU A 103 -5.74 19.45 14.50
N PRO A 104 -5.67 20.70 14.02
CA PRO A 104 -6.58 21.31 13.04
C PRO A 104 -6.70 20.51 11.74
N PHE A 105 -7.86 20.61 11.07
CA PHE A 105 -8.11 19.85 9.85
C PHE A 105 -7.07 20.17 8.76
N TYR A 106 -6.57 19.12 8.11
CA TYR A 106 -5.86 19.13 6.83
C TYR A 106 -6.09 17.79 6.12
N ASP A 107 -5.77 17.71 4.84
CA ASP A 107 -5.79 16.45 4.09
C ASP A 107 -4.36 15.89 4.05
N PRO A 108 -4.09 14.75 4.73
CA PRO A 108 -2.76 14.16 4.76
C PRO A 108 -2.23 13.71 3.39
N LEU A 109 -3.09 13.17 2.53
CA LEU A 109 -2.67 12.73 1.20
C LEU A 109 -2.34 13.92 0.31
N GLU A 110 -3.20 14.93 0.27
CA GLU A 110 -2.95 16.16 -0.49
C GLU A 110 -1.66 16.84 -0.03
N PHE A 111 -1.45 16.92 1.27
CA PHE A 111 -0.22 17.46 1.83
C PHE A 111 1.02 16.65 1.44
N ALA A 112 0.92 15.31 1.51
CA ALA A 112 2.02 14.41 1.13
C ALA A 112 2.39 14.56 -0.36
N ILE A 113 1.39 14.66 -1.25
CA ILE A 113 1.58 14.90 -2.68
C ILE A 113 2.34 16.20 -2.92
N GLN A 114 1.84 17.31 -2.36
CA GLN A 114 2.45 18.62 -2.52
C GLN A 114 3.91 18.62 -2.03
N GLU A 115 4.18 18.03 -0.89
CA GLU A 115 5.52 18.00 -0.32
C GLU A 115 6.46 17.04 -1.07
N ALA A 116 5.97 15.92 -1.63
CA ALA A 116 6.75 15.03 -2.50
C ALA A 116 7.10 15.73 -3.81
N HIS A 117 6.12 16.33 -4.50
CA HIS A 117 6.30 17.03 -5.77
C HIS A 117 7.24 18.24 -5.65
N LYS A 118 7.18 19.03 -4.56
CA LYS A 118 8.15 20.11 -4.27
C LYS A 118 9.60 19.61 -4.24
N ARG A 119 9.81 18.33 -3.92
CA ARG A 119 11.12 17.70 -3.84
C ARG A 119 11.49 16.93 -5.10
N GLY A 120 10.64 16.97 -6.15
CA GLY A 120 10.84 16.23 -7.40
C GLY A 120 10.69 14.71 -7.23
N MET A 121 9.89 14.27 -6.25
CA MET A 121 9.57 12.87 -6.00
C MET A 121 8.13 12.57 -6.43
N GLU A 122 7.92 11.44 -7.09
CA GLU A 122 6.59 10.89 -7.34
C GLU A 122 5.92 10.44 -6.03
N LEU A 123 4.59 10.51 -5.96
CA LEU A 123 3.83 9.90 -4.88
C LEU A 123 2.88 8.83 -5.40
N HIS A 124 3.12 7.59 -4.98
CA HIS A 124 2.28 6.44 -5.27
C HIS A 124 1.40 6.12 -4.05
N ALA A 125 0.09 6.17 -4.24
CA ALA A 125 -0.87 5.84 -3.19
C ALA A 125 -0.90 4.33 -2.96
N TRP A 126 -0.55 3.89 -1.75
CA TRP A 126 -0.52 2.48 -1.38
C TRP A 126 -1.79 2.09 -0.63
N PHE A 127 -2.49 1.09 -1.17
CA PHE A 127 -3.69 0.50 -0.61
C PHE A 127 -3.44 -0.94 -0.18
N ASN A 128 -3.94 -1.32 1.00
CA ASN A 128 -4.23 -2.72 1.27
C ASN A 128 -5.71 -2.95 0.95
N PRO A 129 -6.04 -3.65 -0.16
CA PRO A 129 -7.42 -3.71 -0.64
C PRO A 129 -8.35 -4.53 0.25
N TYR A 130 -7.87 -5.62 0.85
CA TYR A 130 -8.76 -6.59 1.49
C TYR A 130 -8.64 -6.70 3.01
N ARG A 131 -7.63 -6.12 3.64
CA ARG A 131 -7.57 -6.07 5.09
C ARG A 131 -8.64 -5.13 5.62
N ALA A 132 -9.53 -5.64 6.50
CA ALA A 132 -10.58 -4.83 7.12
C ALA A 132 -10.26 -4.43 8.55
N THR A 133 -9.52 -5.28 9.31
CA THR A 133 -9.07 -4.93 10.66
C THR A 133 -7.59 -5.27 10.86
N ASN A 134 -6.89 -4.45 11.64
CA ASN A 134 -5.46 -4.66 11.94
C ASN A 134 -5.25 -5.58 13.15
N ASP A 135 -6.27 -5.72 13.99
CA ASP A 135 -6.20 -6.46 15.24
C ASP A 135 -7.52 -7.14 15.53
N SER A 136 -7.49 -8.11 16.44
CA SER A 136 -8.67 -8.73 17.00
C SER A 136 -9.38 -7.84 18.03
N ASN A 137 -8.80 -6.69 18.39
CA ASN A 137 -9.40 -5.78 19.35
C ASN A 137 -10.50 -4.94 18.66
N GLU A 138 -11.71 -5.50 18.61
CA GLU A 138 -12.89 -4.83 18.06
C GLU A 138 -13.26 -3.52 18.79
N SER A 139 -12.73 -3.30 20.00
CA SER A 139 -13.00 -2.06 20.76
C SER A 139 -12.42 -0.80 20.11
N LEU A 140 -11.45 -0.95 19.23
CA LEU A 140 -10.87 0.16 18.46
C LEU A 140 -11.62 0.43 17.15
N VAL A 141 -12.53 -0.47 16.77
CA VAL A 141 -13.32 -0.35 15.54
C VAL A 141 -14.58 0.46 15.83
N SER A 142 -14.78 1.53 15.08
CA SER A 142 -15.99 2.36 15.22
C SER A 142 -17.25 1.56 14.93
N PRO A 143 -18.37 1.79 15.66
CA PRO A 143 -19.68 1.21 15.32
C PRO A 143 -20.14 1.51 13.88
N ASN A 144 -19.64 2.60 13.30
CA ASN A 144 -19.95 2.99 11.92
C ASN A 144 -18.97 2.40 10.88
N HIS A 145 -18.08 1.50 11.29
CA HIS A 145 -17.14 0.86 10.37
C HIS A 145 -17.87 -0.10 9.42
N ILE A 146 -17.37 -0.25 8.21
CA ILE A 146 -17.98 -1.09 7.18
C ILE A 146 -18.18 -2.55 7.62
N THR A 147 -17.34 -3.07 8.50
CA THR A 147 -17.49 -4.43 9.06
C THR A 147 -18.74 -4.63 9.91
N HIS A 148 -19.35 -3.54 10.40
CA HIS A 148 -20.63 -3.57 11.13
C HIS A 148 -21.80 -3.27 10.21
N GLN A 149 -21.59 -2.50 9.14
CA GLN A 149 -22.62 -2.14 8.17
C GLN A 149 -22.91 -3.26 7.17
N LYS A 150 -21.86 -4.02 6.79
CA LYS A 150 -21.90 -5.07 5.77
C LYS A 150 -21.16 -6.33 6.25
N PRO A 151 -21.57 -6.93 7.39
CA PRO A 151 -20.85 -8.07 7.96
C PRO A 151 -20.71 -9.25 7.00
N GLU A 152 -21.64 -9.41 6.04
CA GLU A 152 -21.63 -10.43 5.00
C GLU A 152 -20.51 -10.29 3.97
N TRP A 153 -19.81 -9.16 3.92
CA TRP A 153 -18.70 -8.90 3.00
C TRP A 153 -17.35 -9.45 3.51
N PHE A 154 -17.34 -9.98 4.74
CA PHE A 154 -16.10 -10.30 5.43
C PHE A 154 -16.07 -11.76 5.90
N PHE A 155 -14.87 -12.30 5.85
CA PHE A 155 -14.57 -13.50 6.61
C PHE A 155 -13.56 -13.19 7.74
N SER A 156 -13.58 -14.02 8.77
CA SER A 156 -12.59 -13.96 9.86
C SER A 156 -11.53 -15.03 9.65
N TYR A 157 -10.26 -14.63 9.76
CA TYR A 157 -9.13 -15.54 9.71
C TYR A 157 -8.03 -15.06 10.65
N THR A 158 -7.49 -15.97 11.47
CA THR A 158 -6.46 -15.63 12.49
C THR A 158 -6.81 -14.39 13.32
N LYS A 159 -8.06 -14.28 13.74
CA LYS A 159 -8.63 -13.17 14.53
C LYS A 159 -8.66 -11.80 13.86
N LYS A 160 -8.53 -11.74 12.55
CA LYS A 160 -8.68 -10.52 11.74
C LYS A 160 -9.84 -10.69 10.77
N LYS A 161 -10.44 -9.57 10.39
CA LYS A 161 -11.45 -9.55 9.32
C LYS A 161 -10.81 -9.14 8.01
N PHE A 162 -11.19 -9.86 6.96
CA PHE A 162 -10.79 -9.57 5.59
C PHE A 162 -12.03 -9.46 4.73
N PHE A 163 -12.04 -8.55 3.78
CA PHE A 163 -13.02 -8.57 2.72
C PHE A 163 -12.90 -9.88 1.93
N ASP A 164 -14.04 -10.41 1.52
CA ASP A 164 -14.08 -11.60 0.66
C ASP A 164 -13.96 -11.18 -0.82
N PRO A 165 -12.80 -11.37 -1.47
CA PRO A 165 -12.58 -10.93 -2.85
C PRO A 165 -13.39 -11.74 -3.87
N GLY A 166 -13.95 -12.88 -3.47
CA GLY A 166 -14.85 -13.68 -4.29
C GLY A 166 -16.22 -13.03 -4.52
N LEU A 167 -16.64 -12.11 -3.64
CA LEU A 167 -17.90 -11.37 -3.77
C LEU A 167 -17.76 -10.24 -4.81
N PRO A 168 -18.62 -10.22 -5.87
CA PRO A 168 -18.61 -9.13 -6.87
C PRO A 168 -18.76 -7.73 -6.25
N GLU A 169 -19.69 -7.56 -5.32
CA GLU A 169 -19.97 -6.30 -4.64
C GLU A 169 -18.79 -5.79 -3.82
N VAL A 170 -17.95 -6.68 -3.27
CA VAL A 170 -16.72 -6.31 -2.57
C VAL A 170 -15.69 -5.77 -3.56
N ARG A 171 -15.51 -6.42 -4.70
CA ARG A 171 -14.60 -5.94 -5.75
C ARG A 171 -15.03 -4.57 -6.28
N ASP A 172 -16.32 -4.37 -6.50
CA ASP A 172 -16.88 -3.10 -6.96
C ASP A 172 -16.66 -2.00 -5.92
N TYR A 173 -16.86 -2.30 -4.64
CA TYR A 173 -16.63 -1.37 -3.55
C TYR A 173 -15.13 -0.97 -3.47
N ILE A 174 -14.21 -1.93 -3.49
CA ILE A 174 -12.77 -1.65 -3.45
C ILE A 174 -12.33 -0.82 -4.65
N ASN A 175 -12.81 -1.16 -5.85
CA ASN A 175 -12.55 -0.37 -7.05
C ASN A 175 -13.05 1.07 -6.91
N LYS A 176 -14.24 1.28 -6.32
CA LYS A 176 -14.80 2.61 -6.08
C LYS A 176 -13.89 3.43 -5.14
N ILE A 177 -13.39 2.84 -4.05
CA ILE A 177 -12.46 3.48 -3.12
C ILE A 177 -11.17 3.91 -3.83
N ILE A 178 -10.57 3.03 -4.62
CA ILE A 178 -9.34 3.33 -5.36
C ILE A 178 -9.57 4.43 -6.40
N LEU A 179 -10.66 4.30 -7.18
CA LEU A 179 -11.03 5.29 -8.19
C LEU A 179 -11.36 6.66 -7.59
N ASN A 180 -11.84 6.73 -6.36
CA ASN A 180 -12.04 7.98 -5.65
C ASN A 180 -10.71 8.73 -5.50
N VAL A 181 -9.65 8.05 -5.05
CA VAL A 181 -8.32 8.66 -4.93
C VAL A 181 -7.76 9.03 -6.29
N VAL A 182 -7.80 8.13 -7.27
CA VAL A 182 -7.28 8.39 -8.63
C VAL A 182 -7.93 9.60 -9.30
N ARG A 183 -9.21 9.87 -9.01
CA ARG A 183 -9.95 10.98 -9.63
C ARG A 183 -9.79 12.31 -8.92
N ASN A 184 -9.50 12.30 -7.64
CA ASN A 184 -9.54 13.50 -6.80
C ASN A 184 -8.16 13.97 -6.32
N TYR A 185 -7.11 13.19 -6.52
CA TYR A 185 -5.76 13.50 -6.07
C TYR A 185 -4.74 13.38 -7.20
N ASP A 186 -3.75 14.25 -7.20
CA ASP A 186 -2.66 14.28 -8.20
C ASP A 186 -1.56 13.27 -7.84
N ILE A 187 -1.97 11.99 -7.69
CA ILE A 187 -1.03 10.89 -7.45
C ILE A 187 -0.36 10.44 -8.75
N ASP A 188 0.90 10.02 -8.68
CA ASP A 188 1.65 9.51 -9.84
C ASP A 188 1.43 8.02 -10.09
N GLY A 189 0.94 7.29 -9.08
CA GLY A 189 0.67 5.86 -9.21
C GLY A 189 -0.19 5.29 -8.09
N VAL A 190 -0.68 4.08 -8.33
CA VAL A 190 -1.35 3.24 -7.34
C VAL A 190 -0.44 2.07 -7.03
N HIS A 191 -0.29 1.74 -5.75
CA HIS A 191 0.54 0.64 -5.29
C HIS A 191 -0.28 -0.34 -4.44
N PHE A 192 -0.03 -1.62 -4.68
CA PHE A 192 -0.52 -2.73 -3.86
C PHE A 192 0.68 -3.53 -3.36
N ASP A 193 0.63 -3.95 -2.09
CA ASP A 193 1.57 -4.91 -1.52
C ASP A 193 1.15 -6.36 -1.83
N ASP A 194 1.62 -7.34 -1.07
CA ASP A 194 1.45 -8.76 -1.38
C ASP A 194 0.46 -9.52 -0.48
N TYR A 195 -0.27 -8.85 0.39
CA TYR A 195 -1.10 -9.51 1.41
C TYR A 195 -2.60 -9.46 1.10
N PHE A 196 -3.01 -9.97 -0.06
CA PHE A 196 -4.43 -9.93 -0.43
C PHE A 196 -5.23 -11.05 0.20
N TYR A 197 -4.71 -12.27 0.15
CA TYR A 197 -5.12 -13.35 1.02
C TYR A 197 -4.24 -13.39 2.26
N PRO A 198 -4.79 -13.74 3.45
CA PRO A 198 -3.95 -13.92 4.64
C PRO A 198 -2.95 -15.07 4.42
N TYR A 199 -1.81 -15.01 5.09
CA TYR A 199 -0.84 -16.10 5.05
C TYR A 199 -1.49 -17.43 5.45
N PRO A 200 -1.14 -18.54 4.76
CA PRO A 200 -1.62 -19.85 5.12
C PRO A 200 -1.32 -20.16 6.59
N GLY A 201 -2.36 -20.47 7.34
CA GLY A 201 -2.29 -20.90 8.73
C GLY A 201 -2.72 -22.36 8.88
N LYS A 202 -2.99 -22.76 10.12
CA LYS A 202 -3.56 -24.09 10.40
C LYS A 202 -5.05 -24.18 10.07
N GLU A 203 -5.72 -23.04 9.99
CA GLU A 203 -7.14 -22.93 9.70
C GLU A 203 -7.36 -22.99 8.19
N LEU A 204 -8.46 -23.61 7.77
CA LEU A 204 -8.89 -23.57 6.37
C LEU A 204 -9.42 -22.17 6.05
N MET A 205 -9.13 -21.71 4.84
CA MET A 205 -9.71 -20.44 4.35
C MET A 205 -11.24 -20.57 4.24
N PRO A 206 -12.00 -19.66 4.82
CA PRO A 206 -13.45 -19.74 4.87
C PRO A 206 -14.16 -19.20 3.62
N ASP A 207 -13.57 -19.38 2.45
CA ASP A 207 -14.05 -18.90 1.14
C ASP A 207 -14.73 -19.96 0.27
N THR A 208 -14.92 -21.19 0.81
CA THR A 208 -15.55 -22.30 0.09
C THR A 208 -17.01 -22.00 -0.28
N ILE A 209 -17.73 -21.26 0.58
CA ILE A 209 -19.13 -20.86 0.31
C ILE A 209 -19.17 -19.90 -0.87
N THR A 210 -18.28 -18.91 -0.88
CA THR A 210 -18.18 -17.92 -1.96
C THR A 210 -17.76 -18.58 -3.27
N PHE A 211 -16.80 -19.52 -3.23
CA PHE A 211 -16.43 -20.31 -4.40
C PHE A 211 -17.62 -21.10 -4.97
N ALA A 212 -18.41 -21.75 -4.11
CA ALA A 212 -19.60 -22.48 -4.55
C ALA A 212 -20.66 -21.56 -5.20
N GLN A 213 -20.75 -20.31 -4.74
CA GLN A 213 -21.68 -19.31 -5.21
C GLN A 213 -21.24 -18.60 -6.50
N TYR A 214 -19.94 -18.35 -6.61
CA TYR A 214 -19.30 -17.60 -7.71
C TYR A 214 -18.07 -18.35 -8.27
N PRO A 215 -18.27 -19.54 -8.86
CA PRO A 215 -17.14 -20.35 -9.35
C PRO A 215 -16.46 -19.76 -10.59
N ASN A 216 -17.11 -18.82 -11.31
CA ASN A 216 -16.56 -18.15 -12.50
C ASN A 216 -15.99 -19.11 -13.57
N GLY A 217 -16.56 -20.32 -13.68
CA GLY A 217 -16.09 -21.36 -14.60
C GLY A 217 -14.95 -22.24 -14.09
N PHE A 218 -14.45 -21.99 -12.89
CA PHE A 218 -13.43 -22.85 -12.26
C PHE A 218 -14.06 -24.03 -11.54
N THR A 219 -13.40 -25.18 -11.61
CA THR A 219 -13.78 -26.41 -10.90
C THR A 219 -12.88 -26.68 -9.69
N ASP A 220 -11.74 -26.03 -9.64
CA ASP A 220 -10.75 -26.12 -8.55
C ASP A 220 -10.67 -24.78 -7.82
N ILE A 221 -10.79 -24.83 -6.48
CA ILE A 221 -10.77 -23.63 -5.64
C ILE A 221 -9.39 -22.94 -5.64
N HIS A 222 -8.29 -23.65 -5.84
CA HIS A 222 -6.98 -23.05 -5.89
C HIS A 222 -6.74 -22.29 -7.19
N ASP A 223 -7.30 -22.78 -8.30
CA ASP A 223 -7.32 -22.04 -9.57
C ASP A 223 -8.18 -20.80 -9.48
N TRP A 224 -9.36 -20.92 -8.86
CA TRP A 224 -10.25 -19.77 -8.62
C TRP A 224 -9.60 -18.68 -7.76
N ARG A 225 -8.87 -19.04 -6.70
CA ARG A 225 -8.15 -18.07 -5.84
C ARG A 225 -7.00 -17.36 -6.55
N ARG A 226 -6.44 -17.95 -7.61
CA ARG A 226 -5.34 -17.37 -8.38
C ARG A 226 -5.79 -16.43 -9.49
N ASN A 227 -7.08 -16.47 -9.85
CA ASN A 227 -7.66 -15.64 -10.89
C ASN A 227 -8.27 -14.37 -10.30
#